data_207fbbb5e190eb34d4ae97119b451210
#
_entry.id   207fbbb5e190eb34d4ae97119b451210
#
_cell.length_a   1.000
_cell.length_b   1.000
_cell.length_c   1.000
_cell.angle_alpha   90.00
_cell.angle_beta   90.00
_cell.angle_gamma   90.00
#
_symmetry.space_group_name_H-M   'P 1'
#
loop_
_entity.id
_entity.type
_entity.pdbx_description
1 polymer ?
#
loop_
_entity_poly.entity_id
_entity_poly.type
_entity_poly.pdbx_seq_one_letter_code
_entity_poly.pdbx_strand_id
1 'polypeptide(L)'
;MIDEFRTESWVGIGWTALGDMNRLQSRADFTEAVAQSYPSMKLGQRASSAGQSFRFVREIALGDDVITYDRGERTYVVGEVTGEYEHRGAGSGEYPNIRRVRWQGTVTRDALSVAARNSLGAISTLFLIPPSVAEEIVRLLTSGSV
;
A
#
# COMPACT_ATOMS: atom_id res chain seq x y z
N MET A 1 5.09 -4.11 -11.60
CA MET A 1 4.76 -3.59 -10.25
C MET A 1 5.10 -4.58 -9.15
N ILE A 2 4.38 -5.69 -9.09
CA ILE A 2 4.55 -6.65 -7.98
C ILE A 2 5.94 -7.28 -7.95
N ASP A 3 6.54 -7.57 -9.08
CA ASP A 3 7.87 -8.16 -9.14
C ASP A 3 8.92 -7.22 -8.56
N GLU A 4 8.81 -5.93 -8.86
CA GLU A 4 9.70 -4.92 -8.33
C GLU A 4 9.54 -4.81 -6.80
N PHE A 5 8.31 -4.82 -6.31
CA PHE A 5 8.03 -4.78 -4.87
C PHE A 5 8.67 -5.97 -4.16
N ARG A 6 8.56 -7.17 -4.72
CA ARG A 6 9.10 -8.37 -4.10
C ARG A 6 10.62 -8.40 -4.13
N THR A 7 11.20 -8.04 -5.27
CA THR A 7 12.65 -8.05 -5.46
C THR A 7 13.36 -7.03 -4.57
N GLU A 8 12.81 -5.82 -4.49
CA GLU A 8 13.44 -4.71 -3.76
C GLU A 8 13.01 -4.62 -2.29
N SER A 9 12.03 -5.43 -1.87
CA SER A 9 11.50 -5.41 -0.50
C SER A 9 10.94 -4.06 -0.10
N TRP A 10 10.13 -3.47 -0.97
CA TRP A 10 9.40 -2.23 -0.69
C TRP A 10 8.07 -2.21 -1.43
N VAL A 11 7.19 -1.33 -0.97
CA VAL A 11 5.96 -1.00 -1.69
C VAL A 11 6.02 0.49 -2.04
N GLY A 12 5.42 0.85 -3.15
CA GLY A 12 5.51 2.22 -3.65
C GLY A 12 4.21 2.77 -4.15
N ILE A 13 4.13 4.09 -4.16
CA ILE A 13 3.02 4.83 -4.75
C ILE A 13 3.56 5.87 -5.72
N GLY A 14 2.72 6.25 -6.68
CA GLY A 14 3.06 7.24 -7.67
C GLY A 14 3.00 8.67 -7.11
N TRP A 15 2.07 9.46 -7.61
CA TRP A 15 1.91 10.88 -7.29
C TRP A 15 3.22 11.66 -7.42
N THR A 16 3.88 11.45 -8.55
CA THR A 16 5.18 12.07 -8.86
C THR A 16 5.15 13.59 -8.72
N ALA A 17 4.03 14.21 -9.10
CA ALA A 17 3.89 15.67 -9.06
C ALA A 17 3.88 16.24 -7.64
N LEU A 18 3.60 15.42 -6.63
CA LEU A 18 3.63 15.87 -5.23
C LEU A 18 5.04 16.02 -4.68
N GLY A 19 6.04 15.43 -5.33
CA GLY A 19 7.42 15.47 -4.86
C GLY A 19 7.60 14.79 -3.51
N ASP A 20 8.54 15.29 -2.72
CA ASP A 20 8.80 14.75 -1.39
C ASP A 20 7.67 15.15 -0.44
N MET A 21 6.88 14.17 -0.03
CA MET A 21 5.71 14.41 0.82
C MET A 21 6.04 14.53 2.30
N ASN A 22 7.32 14.42 2.70
CA ASN A 22 7.73 14.65 4.09
C ASN A 22 7.41 16.08 4.57
N ARG A 23 7.32 17.03 3.64
CA ARG A 23 6.97 18.41 3.95
C ARG A 23 5.52 18.60 4.35
N LEU A 24 4.67 17.62 4.08
CA LEU A 24 3.23 17.68 4.35
C LEU A 24 2.93 17.04 5.70
N GLN A 25 2.25 17.75 6.59
CA GLN A 25 2.03 17.31 7.95
C GLN A 25 0.60 16.81 8.20
N SER A 26 -0.39 17.64 7.86
CA SER A 26 -1.79 17.35 8.14
C SER A 26 -2.50 16.84 6.90
N ARG A 27 -3.67 16.21 7.12
CA ARG A 27 -4.54 15.81 6.02
C ARG A 27 -4.90 17.01 5.14
N ALA A 28 -5.10 18.18 5.72
CA ALA A 28 -5.37 19.40 4.95
C ALA A 28 -4.21 19.77 4.03
N ASP A 29 -2.97 19.59 4.50
CA ASP A 29 -1.79 19.85 3.67
C ASP A 29 -1.77 18.93 2.44
N PHE A 30 -2.10 17.66 2.63
CA PHE A 30 -2.17 16.71 1.52
C PHE A 30 -3.30 17.03 0.55
N THR A 31 -4.45 17.43 1.06
CA THR A 31 -5.59 17.84 0.23
C THR A 31 -5.22 19.04 -0.65
N GLU A 32 -4.60 20.04 -0.07
CA GLU A 32 -4.16 21.22 -0.82
C GLU A 32 -3.10 20.88 -1.86
N ALA A 33 -2.11 20.07 -1.50
CA ALA A 33 -1.05 19.66 -2.41
C ALA A 33 -1.61 18.90 -3.62
N VAL A 34 -2.55 17.99 -3.40
CA VAL A 34 -3.21 17.24 -4.48
C VAL A 34 -3.99 18.19 -5.39
N ALA A 35 -4.73 19.13 -4.82
CA ALA A 35 -5.50 20.09 -5.61
C ALA A 35 -4.59 20.97 -6.49
N GLN A 36 -3.43 21.38 -5.98
CA GLN A 36 -2.48 22.20 -6.72
C GLN A 36 -1.73 21.40 -7.80
N SER A 37 -1.36 20.16 -7.48
CA SER A 37 -0.56 19.33 -8.38
C SER A 37 -1.40 18.65 -9.47
N TYR A 38 -2.67 18.41 -9.20
CA TYR A 38 -3.58 17.72 -10.11
C TYR A 38 -4.88 18.51 -10.28
N PRO A 39 -4.83 19.72 -10.85
CA PRO A 39 -6.01 20.60 -10.91
C PRO A 39 -7.16 20.05 -11.75
N SER A 40 -6.87 19.16 -12.69
CA SER A 40 -7.89 18.53 -13.54
C SER A 40 -8.61 17.36 -12.86
N MET A 41 -8.11 16.92 -11.72
CA MET A 41 -8.69 15.77 -11.01
C MET A 41 -10.04 16.16 -10.41
N LYS A 42 -11.00 15.23 -10.49
CA LYS A 42 -12.34 15.45 -9.90
C LYS A 42 -12.24 15.53 -8.39
N LEU A 43 -13.17 16.27 -7.77
CA LEU A 43 -13.17 16.50 -6.32
C LEU A 43 -13.11 15.20 -5.51
N GLY A 44 -13.92 14.19 -5.87
CA GLY A 44 -13.92 12.91 -5.20
C GLY A 44 -12.58 12.19 -5.31
N GLN A 45 -11.94 12.26 -6.46
CA GLN A 45 -10.62 11.67 -6.68
C GLN A 45 -9.54 12.41 -5.89
N ARG A 46 -9.64 13.73 -5.77
CA ARG A 46 -8.71 14.52 -4.96
C ARG A 46 -8.77 14.10 -3.50
N ALA A 47 -9.97 13.94 -2.96
CA ALA A 47 -10.16 13.53 -1.58
C ALA A 47 -9.59 12.13 -1.34
N SER A 48 -9.85 11.19 -2.25
CA SER A 48 -9.33 9.83 -2.18
C SER A 48 -7.80 9.80 -2.25
N SER A 49 -7.22 10.54 -3.20
CA SER A 49 -5.77 10.61 -3.38
C SER A 49 -5.08 11.25 -2.18
N ALA A 50 -5.67 12.31 -1.63
CA ALA A 50 -5.14 12.95 -0.42
C ALA A 50 -5.17 12.00 0.77
N GLY A 51 -6.26 11.26 0.94
CA GLY A 51 -6.39 10.28 2.01
C GLY A 51 -5.40 9.14 1.89
N GLN A 52 -5.21 8.61 0.69
CA GLN A 52 -4.25 7.52 0.44
C GLN A 52 -2.81 7.97 0.67
N SER A 53 -2.43 9.11 0.14
CA SER A 53 -1.07 9.62 0.30
C SER A 53 -0.78 10.02 1.76
N PHE A 54 -1.73 10.63 2.45
CA PHE A 54 -1.60 10.94 3.87
C PHE A 54 -1.37 9.66 4.68
N ARG A 55 -2.18 8.64 4.44
CA ARG A 55 -2.04 7.35 5.13
C ARG A 55 -0.69 6.73 4.89
N PHE A 56 -0.25 6.74 3.64
CA PHE A 56 1.03 6.15 3.25
C PHE A 56 2.21 6.83 3.96
N VAL A 57 2.16 8.14 4.11
CA VAL A 57 3.26 8.91 4.68
C VAL A 57 3.16 9.04 6.20
N ARG A 58 1.95 9.25 6.74
CA ARG A 58 1.77 9.66 8.13
C ARG A 58 1.10 8.67 9.05
N GLU A 59 0.20 7.83 8.53
CA GLU A 59 -0.55 6.90 9.38
C GLU A 59 0.09 5.52 9.50
N ILE A 60 0.74 5.06 8.44
CA ILE A 60 1.38 3.73 8.46
C ILE A 60 2.59 3.77 9.36
N ALA A 61 2.63 2.85 10.33
CA ALA A 61 3.70 2.75 11.31
C ALA A 61 4.54 1.51 11.07
N LEU A 62 5.75 1.51 11.66
CA LEU A 62 6.60 0.32 11.66
C LEU A 62 5.86 -0.82 12.36
N GLY A 63 5.91 -2.00 11.78
CA GLY A 63 5.21 -3.16 12.29
C GLY A 63 3.82 -3.36 11.72
N ASP A 64 3.28 -2.39 10.98
CA ASP A 64 1.97 -2.56 10.35
C ASP A 64 2.02 -3.63 9.27
N ASP A 65 0.92 -4.36 9.14
CA ASP A 65 0.77 -5.37 8.09
C ASP A 65 0.50 -4.70 6.76
N VAL A 66 1.02 -5.33 5.71
CA VAL A 66 0.78 -4.89 4.33
C VAL A 66 0.47 -6.10 3.46
N ILE A 67 -0.51 -5.94 2.58
CA ILE A 67 -0.88 -6.96 1.61
C ILE A 67 -0.85 -6.33 0.23
N THR A 68 -0.23 -7.01 -0.72
CA THR A 68 -0.29 -6.60 -2.12
C THR A 68 -0.71 -7.79 -2.98
N TYR A 69 -1.55 -7.55 -3.99
CA TYR A 69 -2.10 -8.61 -4.81
C TYR A 69 -1.27 -8.84 -6.06
N ASP A 70 -0.92 -10.09 -6.30
CA ASP A 70 -0.27 -10.55 -7.53
C ASP A 70 -1.32 -11.18 -8.43
N ARG A 71 -1.72 -10.47 -9.46
CA ARG A 71 -2.76 -10.91 -10.39
C ARG A 71 -2.33 -12.14 -11.19
N GLY A 72 -1.06 -12.21 -11.56
CA GLY A 72 -0.55 -13.32 -12.36
C GLY A 72 -0.63 -14.63 -11.63
N GLU A 73 -0.29 -14.62 -10.35
CA GLU A 73 -0.29 -15.82 -9.51
C GLU A 73 -1.60 -16.00 -8.73
N ARG A 74 -2.49 -15.01 -8.74
CA ARG A 74 -3.71 -14.98 -7.92
C ARG A 74 -3.40 -15.17 -6.45
N THR A 75 -2.34 -14.51 -5.96
CA THR A 75 -1.91 -14.60 -4.58
C THR A 75 -1.80 -13.21 -3.96
N TYR A 76 -1.97 -13.18 -2.64
CA TYR A 76 -1.64 -12.00 -1.86
C TYR A 76 -0.28 -12.20 -1.23
N VAL A 77 0.62 -11.25 -1.46
CA VAL A 77 1.94 -11.23 -0.82
C VAL A 77 1.78 -10.43 0.46
N VAL A 78 2.17 -11.04 1.58
CA VAL A 78 1.93 -10.50 2.92
C VAL A 78 3.26 -10.10 3.53
N GLY A 79 3.30 -8.93 4.13
CA GLY A 79 4.50 -8.43 4.76
C GLY A 79 4.23 -7.50 5.92
N GLU A 80 5.33 -6.96 6.45
CA GLU A 80 5.32 -6.04 7.57
C GLU A 80 6.15 -4.82 7.20
N VAL A 81 5.65 -3.64 7.54
CA VAL A 81 6.35 -2.39 7.28
C VAL A 81 7.56 -2.28 8.22
N THR A 82 8.75 -2.14 7.65
CA THR A 82 10.01 -2.08 8.40
C THR A 82 10.72 -0.74 8.27
N GLY A 83 10.22 0.17 7.42
CA GLY A 83 10.84 1.46 7.20
C GLY A 83 9.84 2.59 7.17
N GLU A 84 10.35 3.80 7.39
CA GLU A 84 9.56 5.01 7.29
C GLU A 84 9.39 5.39 5.81
N TYR A 85 8.54 6.40 5.56
CA TYR A 85 8.36 6.92 4.22
C TYR A 85 9.69 7.43 3.65
N GLU A 86 9.99 7.05 2.41
CA GLU A 86 11.16 7.53 1.68
C GLU A 86 10.75 8.10 0.33
N HIS A 87 11.34 9.23 -0.01
CA HIS A 87 11.21 9.81 -1.34
C HIS A 87 12.51 9.56 -2.11
N ARG A 88 12.42 8.84 -3.23
CA ARG A 88 13.59 8.43 -4.00
C ARG A 88 14.08 9.48 -4.99
N GLY A 89 13.28 10.51 -5.22
CA GLY A 89 13.64 11.60 -6.11
C GLY A 89 13.39 11.32 -7.59
N ALA A 90 13.81 12.27 -8.42
CA ALA A 90 13.63 12.19 -9.87
C ALA A 90 14.45 11.05 -10.45
N GLY A 91 13.90 10.38 -11.45
CA GLY A 91 14.57 9.27 -12.13
C GLY A 91 14.40 7.91 -11.48
N SER A 92 13.64 7.81 -10.40
CA SER A 92 13.40 6.52 -9.72
C SER A 92 12.21 5.73 -10.28
N GLY A 93 11.73 6.09 -11.47
CA GLY A 93 10.66 5.36 -12.16
C GLY A 93 9.26 5.73 -11.67
N GLU A 94 8.34 4.76 -11.74
CA GLU A 94 6.93 4.97 -11.42
C GLU A 94 6.67 5.17 -9.93
N TYR A 95 7.62 4.76 -9.07
CA TYR A 95 7.41 4.73 -7.62
C TYR A 95 8.47 5.56 -6.90
N PRO A 96 8.37 6.90 -6.98
CA PRO A 96 9.31 7.76 -6.26
C PRO A 96 9.10 7.75 -4.74
N ASN A 97 7.94 7.30 -4.30
CA ASN A 97 7.55 7.28 -2.88
C ASN A 97 7.45 5.83 -2.41
N ILE A 98 8.27 5.42 -1.46
CA ILE A 98 8.29 4.03 -1.01
C ILE A 98 8.24 3.91 0.51
N ARG A 99 7.82 2.70 0.97
CA ARG A 99 7.99 2.23 2.34
C ARG A 99 8.64 0.86 2.26
N ARG A 100 9.68 0.64 3.03
CA ARG A 100 10.36 -0.65 3.06
C ARG A 100 9.53 -1.64 3.85
N VAL A 101 9.57 -2.90 3.41
CA VAL A 101 8.78 -3.97 4.01
C VAL A 101 9.64 -5.23 4.12
N ARG A 102 9.20 -6.13 5.01
CA ARG A 102 9.74 -7.48 5.08
C ARG A 102 8.62 -8.42 4.65
N TRP A 103 8.79 -9.06 3.51
CA TRP A 103 7.80 -10.02 3.02
C TRP A 103 7.84 -11.29 3.86
N GLN A 104 6.68 -11.75 4.30
CA GLN A 104 6.55 -12.90 5.20
C GLN A 104 6.08 -14.15 4.47
N GLY A 105 5.35 -14.00 3.40
CA GLY A 105 4.84 -15.13 2.64
C GLY A 105 3.71 -14.74 1.72
N THR A 106 3.07 -15.76 1.14
CA THR A 106 1.96 -15.57 0.22
C THR A 106 0.76 -16.40 0.65
N VAL A 107 -0.43 -15.92 0.30
CA VAL A 107 -1.69 -16.62 0.53
C VAL A 107 -2.45 -16.61 -0.79
N THR A 108 -2.88 -17.78 -1.26
CA THR A 108 -3.67 -17.83 -2.49
C THR A 108 -5.04 -17.22 -2.25
N ARG A 109 -5.53 -16.49 -3.26
CA ARG A 109 -6.83 -15.86 -3.17
C ARG A 109 -7.93 -16.90 -2.93
N ASP A 110 -7.79 -18.06 -3.54
CA ASP A 110 -8.81 -19.12 -3.45
C ASP A 110 -8.85 -19.78 -2.06
N ALA A 111 -7.79 -19.67 -1.27
CA ALA A 111 -7.75 -20.18 0.11
C ALA A 111 -8.50 -19.28 1.09
N LEU A 112 -8.76 -18.04 0.72
CA LEU A 112 -9.47 -17.07 1.57
C LEU A 112 -10.97 -17.32 1.55
N SER A 113 -11.62 -17.03 2.67
CA SER A 113 -13.08 -17.05 2.73
C SER A 113 -13.70 -16.02 1.82
N VAL A 114 -14.97 -16.19 1.47
CA VAL A 114 -15.71 -15.21 0.66
C VAL A 114 -15.73 -13.85 1.36
N ALA A 115 -15.91 -13.85 2.67
CA ALA A 115 -15.92 -12.61 3.45
C ALA A 115 -14.58 -11.88 3.37
N ALA A 116 -13.46 -12.60 3.49
CA ALA A 116 -12.13 -12.02 3.38
C ALA A 116 -11.89 -11.46 1.98
N ARG A 117 -12.25 -12.21 0.93
CA ARG A 117 -12.11 -11.73 -0.44
C ARG A 117 -12.92 -10.47 -0.69
N ASN A 118 -14.13 -10.40 -0.17
CA ASN A 118 -14.97 -9.22 -0.31
C ASN A 118 -14.38 -8.01 0.43
N SER A 119 -13.84 -8.22 1.62
CA SER A 119 -13.19 -7.16 2.39
C SER A 119 -11.96 -6.60 1.70
N LEU A 120 -11.15 -7.47 1.10
CA LEU A 120 -9.96 -7.03 0.37
C LEU A 120 -10.31 -6.37 -0.96
N GLY A 121 -11.41 -6.81 -1.58
CA GLY A 121 -11.89 -6.22 -2.82
C GLY A 121 -10.88 -6.29 -3.95
N ALA A 122 -10.88 -5.26 -4.79
CA ALA A 122 -9.99 -5.15 -5.95
C ALA A 122 -8.76 -4.27 -5.68
N ILE A 123 -8.43 -4.04 -4.42
CA ILE A 123 -7.31 -3.19 -4.02
C ILE A 123 -6.00 -3.89 -4.32
N SER A 124 -5.07 -3.19 -4.98
CA SER A 124 -3.76 -3.77 -5.31
C SER A 124 -2.82 -3.81 -4.10
N THR A 125 -2.88 -2.82 -3.22
CA THR A 125 -2.07 -2.79 -2.00
C THR A 125 -2.91 -2.25 -0.85
N LEU A 126 -2.88 -2.93 0.29
CA LEU A 126 -3.68 -2.58 1.46
C LEU A 126 -2.81 -2.60 2.71
N PHE A 127 -2.89 -1.56 3.51
CA PHE A 127 -2.12 -1.41 4.74
C PHE A 127 -2.98 -1.56 6.00
N LEU A 128 -4.21 -1.06 5.96
CA LEU A 128 -5.12 -1.16 7.11
C LEU A 128 -6.03 -2.36 6.89
N ILE A 129 -5.65 -3.49 7.47
CA ILE A 129 -6.33 -4.77 7.25
C ILE A 129 -7.33 -5.02 8.37
N PRO A 130 -8.61 -5.30 8.05
CA PRO A 130 -9.58 -5.63 9.08
C PRO A 130 -9.09 -6.81 9.95
N PRO A 131 -9.28 -6.75 11.28
CA PRO A 131 -8.75 -7.78 12.18
C PRO A 131 -9.16 -9.20 11.82
N SER A 132 -10.40 -9.43 11.39
CA SER A 132 -10.87 -10.75 11.00
C SER A 132 -10.13 -11.32 9.80
N VAL A 133 -9.80 -10.44 8.84
CA VAL A 133 -9.03 -10.82 7.65
C VAL A 133 -7.60 -11.10 8.03
N ALA A 134 -7.00 -10.27 8.88
CA ALA A 134 -5.64 -10.47 9.37
C ALA A 134 -5.49 -11.79 10.08
N GLU A 135 -6.44 -12.17 10.93
CA GLU A 135 -6.44 -13.44 11.64
C GLU A 135 -6.51 -14.64 10.68
N GLU A 136 -7.34 -14.55 9.66
CA GLU A 136 -7.46 -15.60 8.65
C GLU A 136 -6.14 -15.77 7.89
N ILE A 137 -5.51 -14.66 7.50
CA ILE A 137 -4.24 -14.67 6.77
C ILE A 137 -3.13 -15.29 7.63
N VAL A 138 -3.04 -14.91 8.90
CA VAL A 138 -2.04 -15.47 9.82
C VAL A 138 -2.22 -16.98 9.95
N ARG A 139 -3.46 -17.47 10.07
CA ARG A 139 -3.73 -18.90 10.11
C ARG A 139 -3.23 -19.62 8.86
N LEU A 140 -3.49 -19.06 7.69
CA LEU A 140 -3.07 -19.66 6.42
C LEU A 140 -1.57 -19.68 6.29
N LEU A 141 -0.89 -18.62 6.70
CA LEU A 141 0.58 -18.55 6.69
C LEU A 141 1.20 -19.58 7.62
N THR A 142 0.65 -19.72 8.84
CA THR A 142 1.15 -20.67 9.83
C THR A 142 0.88 -22.11 9.46
N SER A 143 -0.22 -22.39 8.77
CA SER A 143 -0.57 -23.75 8.35
C SER A 143 0.24 -24.23 7.15
N GLY A 144 1.03 -23.36 6.53
CA GLY A 144 1.79 -23.71 5.34
C GLY A 144 0.95 -23.76 4.08
N SER A 145 -0.27 -23.26 4.10
CA SER A 145 -1.19 -23.22 2.96
C SER A 145 -0.91 -22.07 2.00
N VAL A 146 0.32 -21.76 1.84
CA VAL A 146 0.78 -20.61 1.05
C VAL A 146 1.38 -21.04 -0.28
#